data_730d7b0c98ec386cac01ac0611d7df0d
#
_entry.id   730d7b0c98ec386cac01ac0611d7df0d
#
_cell.length_a   1.000
_cell.length_b   1.000
_cell.length_c   1.000
_cell.angle_alpha   90.00
_cell.angle_beta   90.00
_cell.angle_gamma   90.00
#
_symmetry.space_group_name_H-M   'P 1'
#
loop_
_entity.id
_entity.type
_entity.pdbx_description
1 polymer ?
#
loop_
_entity_poly.entity_id
_entity_poly.type
_entity_poly.pdbx_seq_one_letter_code
_entity_poly.pdbx_strand_id
1 'polypeptide(L)'
;MIMKRTLWFIFFLLNSLFYLYADSENDSLLKVLDKVISERLIYTQKKEATIKELKKKKVGLNSLEDIYNLNKEIIHQYETFVCDSAEQYIHENIDIAKTIGNKEYLLEEQLRLAFVYSLSGLFIQANDIFKSIRCADLPDHLKALYCWNRIRYYENLIKYTDDVRFSNEYIAEKEAYRDTVMSILFDQSDEYRKEKAVKLQDKGSTKEALLILKEIYNKQEPASHGYAMMAMGLARAYRLTGNYILEEKFLMLAAMTDTKLAVKENEALLTLAVNLYHKGDIDRAYNYIKVALDDAIFYNSRFKNTVIARIHPIIENTYLIRLEKQKQNLRFYIFLTSLFVVALAITL
;
A
#
# COMPACT_ATOMS: atom_id res chain seq x y z
N MET A 1 -4.12 48.82 17.27
CA MET A 1 -4.47 47.56 17.97
C MET A 1 -5.66 46.85 17.31
N ILE A 2 -6.70 47.55 16.87
CA ILE A 2 -7.90 47.00 16.20
C ILE A 2 -7.54 46.31 14.86
N MET A 3 -6.69 46.90 14.02
CA MET A 3 -6.30 46.37 12.68
C MET A 3 -5.55 45.03 12.77
N LYS A 4 -4.74 44.79 13.81
CA LYS A 4 -4.11 43.48 14.04
C LYS A 4 -5.12 42.40 14.45
N ARG A 5 -6.13 42.75 15.23
CA ARG A 5 -7.19 41.82 15.65
C ARG A 5 -8.11 41.44 14.49
N THR A 6 -8.44 42.36 13.60
CA THR A 6 -9.21 42.08 12.38
C THR A 6 -8.42 41.20 11.39
N LEU A 7 -7.10 41.41 11.22
CA LEU A 7 -6.26 40.55 10.38
C LEU A 7 -6.19 39.11 10.95
N TRP A 8 -6.06 38.95 12.26
CA TRP A 8 -6.07 37.63 12.90
C TRP A 8 -7.42 36.91 12.76
N PHE A 9 -8.52 37.65 12.85
CA PHE A 9 -9.86 37.10 12.68
C PHE A 9 -10.12 36.66 11.23
N ILE A 10 -9.69 37.46 10.26
CA ILE A 10 -9.79 37.13 8.82
C ILE A 10 -8.89 35.91 8.50
N PHE A 11 -7.68 35.85 9.06
CA PHE A 11 -6.80 34.70 8.91
C PHE A 11 -7.41 33.42 9.50
N PHE A 12 -8.06 33.52 10.67
CA PHE A 12 -8.74 32.40 11.31
C PHE A 12 -9.96 31.94 10.51
N LEU A 13 -10.76 32.88 9.98
CA LEU A 13 -11.91 32.61 9.12
C LEU A 13 -11.49 31.97 7.79
N LEU A 14 -10.44 32.44 7.17
CA LEU A 14 -9.90 31.85 5.93
C LEU A 14 -9.36 30.44 6.17
N ASN A 15 -8.66 30.20 7.28
CA ASN A 15 -8.24 28.85 7.64
C ASN A 15 -9.42 27.93 7.92
N SER A 16 -10.44 28.36 8.65
CA SER A 16 -11.63 27.54 8.92
C SER A 16 -12.41 27.20 7.64
N LEU A 17 -12.53 28.12 6.70
CA LEU A 17 -13.13 27.88 5.38
C LEU A 17 -12.30 26.90 4.55
N PHE A 18 -10.97 26.99 4.62
CA PHE A 18 -10.08 26.06 3.95
C PHE A 18 -10.19 24.64 4.50
N TYR A 19 -10.27 24.49 5.83
CA TYR A 19 -10.52 23.20 6.49
C TYR A 19 -11.88 22.59 6.11
N LEU A 20 -12.95 23.38 6.10
CA LEU A 20 -14.27 22.93 5.69
C LEU A 20 -14.33 22.51 4.22
N TYR A 21 -13.64 23.23 3.33
CA TYR A 21 -13.58 22.88 1.91
C TYR A 21 -12.77 21.59 1.68
N ALA A 22 -11.62 21.45 2.33
CA ALA A 22 -10.77 20.28 2.21
C ALA A 22 -11.41 19.00 2.79
N ASP A 23 -12.18 19.13 3.87
CA ASP A 23 -12.96 18.03 4.45
C ASP A 23 -14.09 17.58 3.50
N SER A 24 -14.78 18.55 2.86
CA SER A 24 -15.78 18.28 1.82
C SER A 24 -15.20 17.58 0.59
N GLU A 25 -13.95 17.92 0.18
CA GLU A 25 -13.26 17.22 -0.92
C GLU A 25 -12.96 15.78 -0.53
N ASN A 26 -12.45 15.54 0.69
CA ASN A 26 -12.17 14.20 1.18
C ASN A 26 -13.43 13.34 1.29
N ASP A 27 -14.55 13.89 1.75
CA ASP A 27 -15.85 13.20 1.76
C ASP A 27 -16.30 12.78 0.36
N SER A 28 -16.07 13.61 -0.64
CA SER A 28 -16.34 13.28 -2.04
C SER A 28 -15.43 12.15 -2.53
N LEU A 29 -14.13 12.20 -2.21
CA LEU A 29 -13.17 11.16 -2.56
C LEU A 29 -13.47 9.83 -1.86
N LEU A 30 -13.91 9.85 -0.59
CA LEU A 30 -14.34 8.64 0.11
C LEU A 30 -15.51 7.96 -0.61
N LYS A 31 -16.50 8.70 -1.09
CA LYS A 31 -17.61 8.12 -1.88
C LYS A 31 -17.14 7.50 -3.18
N VAL A 32 -16.16 8.12 -3.85
CA VAL A 32 -15.55 7.55 -5.07
C VAL A 32 -14.78 6.26 -4.73
N LEU A 33 -14.03 6.25 -3.63
CA LEU A 33 -13.32 5.07 -3.17
C LEU A 33 -14.29 3.95 -2.79
N ASP A 34 -15.38 4.24 -2.07
CA ASP A 34 -16.43 3.26 -1.74
C ASP A 34 -16.95 2.57 -3.01
N LYS A 35 -17.19 3.35 -4.08
CA LYS A 35 -17.61 2.81 -5.39
C LYS A 35 -16.52 1.92 -5.99
N VAL A 36 -15.27 2.38 -6.03
CA VAL A 36 -14.13 1.61 -6.56
C VAL A 36 -13.95 0.28 -5.81
N ILE A 37 -14.08 0.30 -4.48
CA ILE A 37 -14.03 -0.91 -3.65
C ILE A 37 -15.20 -1.85 -3.96
N SER A 38 -16.41 -1.33 -4.16
CA SER A 38 -17.57 -2.16 -4.53
C SER A 38 -17.40 -2.84 -5.90
N GLU A 39 -16.63 -2.23 -6.79
CA GLU A 39 -16.33 -2.73 -8.14
C GLU A 39 -15.03 -3.58 -8.19
N ARG A 40 -14.36 -3.85 -7.06
CA ARG A 40 -13.03 -4.50 -7.03
C ARG A 40 -12.95 -5.85 -7.75
N LEU A 41 -14.05 -6.60 -7.78
CA LEU A 41 -14.10 -7.88 -8.49
C LEU A 41 -14.00 -7.70 -10.01
N ILE A 42 -14.52 -6.61 -10.57
CA ILE A 42 -14.41 -6.29 -12.00
C ILE A 42 -12.93 -6.06 -12.37
N TYR A 43 -12.19 -5.35 -11.53
CA TYR A 43 -10.76 -5.11 -11.76
C TYR A 43 -9.94 -6.39 -11.61
N THR A 44 -10.27 -7.24 -10.63
CA THR A 44 -9.68 -8.58 -10.49
C THR A 44 -9.90 -9.42 -11.76
N GLN A 45 -11.12 -9.49 -12.29
CA GLN A 45 -11.44 -10.23 -13.51
C GLN A 45 -10.69 -9.69 -14.74
N LYS A 46 -10.53 -8.36 -14.86
CA LYS A 46 -9.72 -7.75 -15.93
C LYS A 46 -8.25 -8.17 -15.82
N LYS A 47 -7.69 -8.17 -14.62
CA LYS A 47 -6.31 -8.63 -14.37
C LYS A 47 -6.13 -10.09 -14.77
N GLU A 48 -7.07 -10.96 -14.35
CA GLU A 48 -7.05 -12.39 -14.70
C GLU A 48 -7.17 -12.61 -16.21
N ALA A 49 -8.02 -11.83 -16.90
CA ALA A 49 -8.13 -11.87 -18.36
C ALA A 49 -6.81 -11.50 -19.05
N THR A 50 -6.13 -10.44 -18.59
CA THR A 50 -4.82 -10.04 -19.10
C THR A 50 -3.78 -11.15 -18.90
N ILE A 51 -3.73 -11.76 -17.72
CA ILE A 51 -2.83 -12.88 -17.44
C ILE A 51 -3.14 -14.07 -18.34
N LYS A 52 -4.42 -14.38 -18.54
CA LYS A 52 -4.85 -15.47 -19.42
C LYS A 52 -4.40 -15.27 -20.87
N GLU A 53 -4.47 -14.03 -21.37
CA GLU A 53 -4.00 -13.71 -22.73
C GLU A 53 -2.48 -13.84 -22.85
N LEU A 54 -1.71 -13.39 -21.83
CA LEU A 54 -0.24 -13.62 -21.80
C LEU A 54 0.09 -15.11 -21.79
N LYS A 55 -0.61 -15.92 -20.98
CA LYS A 55 -0.40 -17.38 -20.97
C LYS A 55 -0.69 -18.05 -22.32
N LYS A 56 -1.71 -17.58 -23.06
CA LYS A 56 -1.99 -18.10 -24.41
C LYS A 56 -0.85 -17.83 -25.38
N LYS A 57 -0.19 -16.66 -25.31
CA LYS A 57 0.96 -16.33 -26.17
C LYS A 57 2.14 -17.28 -25.97
N LYS A 58 2.22 -17.96 -24.82
CA LYS A 58 3.29 -18.94 -24.53
C LYS A 58 3.17 -20.20 -25.38
N VAL A 59 1.93 -20.54 -25.79
CA VAL A 59 1.67 -21.71 -26.64
C VAL A 59 2.23 -21.44 -28.03
N GLY A 60 3.23 -22.22 -28.43
CA GLY A 60 3.89 -22.09 -29.74
C GLY A 60 5.24 -21.36 -29.70
N LEU A 61 5.69 -20.87 -28.55
CA LEU A 61 7.07 -20.40 -28.40
C LEU A 61 8.03 -21.59 -28.30
N ASN A 62 9.09 -21.54 -29.11
CA ASN A 62 10.13 -22.58 -29.13
C ASN A 62 11.48 -22.07 -28.57
N SER A 63 11.66 -20.76 -28.50
CA SER A 63 12.88 -20.14 -27.96
C SER A 63 12.78 -20.05 -26.44
N LEU A 64 13.79 -20.55 -25.73
CA LEU A 64 13.84 -20.37 -24.24
C LEU A 64 13.95 -18.92 -23.85
N GLU A 65 14.59 -18.08 -24.66
CA GLU A 65 14.69 -16.64 -24.38
C GLU A 65 13.34 -15.92 -24.54
N ASP A 66 12.53 -16.29 -25.55
CA ASP A 66 11.19 -15.74 -25.73
C ASP A 66 10.27 -16.19 -24.60
N ILE A 67 10.38 -17.43 -24.13
CA ILE A 67 9.64 -17.97 -22.99
C ILE A 67 10.03 -17.21 -21.71
N TYR A 68 11.36 -17.01 -21.49
CA TYR A 68 11.87 -16.25 -20.36
C TYR A 68 11.28 -14.83 -20.31
N ASN A 69 11.34 -14.12 -21.45
CA ASN A 69 10.82 -12.75 -21.54
C ASN A 69 9.30 -12.68 -21.32
N LEU A 70 8.54 -13.62 -21.91
CA LEU A 70 7.10 -13.68 -21.69
C LEU A 70 6.76 -14.03 -20.22
N ASN A 71 7.53 -14.92 -19.61
CA ASN A 71 7.38 -15.22 -18.19
C ASN A 71 7.65 -13.99 -17.32
N LYS A 72 8.61 -13.11 -17.67
CA LYS A 72 8.82 -11.82 -16.96
C LYS A 72 7.57 -10.95 -17.00
N GLU A 73 6.88 -10.86 -18.14
CA GLU A 73 5.61 -10.14 -18.24
C GLU A 73 4.53 -10.77 -17.35
N ILE A 74 4.42 -12.10 -17.32
CA ILE A 74 3.48 -12.84 -16.47
C ILE A 74 3.81 -12.65 -14.99
N ILE A 75 5.09 -12.74 -14.61
CA ILE A 75 5.57 -12.52 -13.25
C ILE A 75 5.19 -11.10 -12.79
N HIS A 76 5.43 -10.09 -13.62
CA HIS A 76 5.07 -8.71 -13.32
C HIS A 76 3.57 -8.53 -13.03
N GLN A 77 2.70 -9.30 -13.72
CA GLN A 77 1.28 -9.30 -13.40
C GLN A 77 0.97 -9.95 -12.05
N TYR A 78 1.73 -10.98 -11.64
CA TYR A 78 1.48 -11.74 -10.43
C TYR A 78 2.16 -11.20 -9.17
N GLU A 79 3.27 -10.47 -9.28
CA GLU A 79 4.10 -10.01 -8.14
C GLU A 79 3.32 -9.30 -7.03
N THR A 80 2.27 -8.56 -7.40
CA THR A 80 1.40 -7.84 -6.46
C THR A 80 -0.03 -8.38 -6.43
N PHE A 81 -0.28 -9.52 -7.11
CA PHE A 81 -1.60 -10.09 -7.30
C PHE A 81 -1.77 -11.46 -6.63
N VAL A 82 -0.91 -12.46 -6.96
CA VAL A 82 -0.93 -13.81 -6.36
C VAL A 82 0.49 -14.31 -6.20
N CYS A 83 0.97 -14.39 -4.97
CA CYS A 83 2.34 -14.76 -4.62
C CYS A 83 2.76 -16.13 -5.19
N ASP A 84 1.96 -17.18 -4.96
CA ASP A 84 2.31 -18.55 -5.35
C ASP A 84 2.45 -18.69 -6.89
N SER A 85 1.63 -17.95 -7.64
CA SER A 85 1.74 -17.92 -9.10
C SER A 85 2.98 -17.17 -9.57
N ALA A 86 3.34 -16.06 -8.91
CA ALA A 86 4.59 -15.36 -9.21
C ALA A 86 5.79 -16.29 -8.95
N GLU A 87 5.83 -16.96 -7.81
CA GLU A 87 6.87 -17.92 -7.43
C GLU A 87 7.03 -19.02 -8.49
N GLN A 88 5.93 -19.61 -8.95
CA GLN A 88 5.95 -20.66 -9.97
C GLN A 88 6.68 -20.21 -11.26
N TYR A 89 6.32 -19.04 -11.81
CA TYR A 89 6.93 -18.52 -13.03
C TYR A 89 8.38 -18.06 -12.82
N ILE A 90 8.71 -17.54 -11.62
CA ILE A 90 10.09 -17.21 -11.26
C ILE A 90 10.96 -18.46 -11.25
N HIS A 91 10.50 -19.57 -10.65
CA HIS A 91 11.22 -20.84 -10.67
C HIS A 91 11.43 -21.38 -12.09
N GLU A 92 10.41 -21.28 -12.94
CA GLU A 92 10.56 -21.63 -14.36
C GLU A 92 11.63 -20.78 -15.04
N ASN A 93 11.68 -19.49 -14.80
CA ASN A 93 12.71 -18.60 -15.33
C ASN A 93 14.11 -18.90 -14.77
N ILE A 94 14.21 -19.27 -13.50
CA ILE A 94 15.47 -19.72 -12.90
C ILE A 94 16.00 -20.96 -13.65
N ASP A 95 15.15 -21.93 -13.97
CA ASP A 95 15.56 -23.13 -14.68
C ASP A 95 15.90 -22.83 -16.14
N ILE A 96 15.19 -21.94 -16.81
CA ILE A 96 15.54 -21.44 -18.14
C ILE A 96 16.89 -20.74 -18.09
N ALA A 97 17.13 -19.83 -17.14
CA ALA A 97 18.41 -19.12 -17.02
C ALA A 97 19.59 -20.05 -16.80
N LYS A 98 19.42 -21.12 -16.00
CA LYS A 98 20.42 -22.17 -15.83
C LYS A 98 20.69 -22.94 -17.15
N THR A 99 19.62 -23.28 -17.89
CA THR A 99 19.70 -24.02 -19.15
C THR A 99 20.43 -23.22 -20.23
N ILE A 100 20.14 -21.90 -20.31
CA ILE A 100 20.83 -20.99 -21.24
C ILE A 100 22.26 -20.68 -20.77
N GLY A 101 22.57 -20.88 -19.49
CA GLY A 101 23.86 -20.53 -18.88
C GLY A 101 24.01 -19.02 -18.61
N ASN A 102 22.91 -18.25 -18.58
CA ASN A 102 22.92 -16.82 -18.33
C ASN A 102 22.90 -16.52 -16.83
N LYS A 103 24.06 -16.17 -16.28
CA LYS A 103 24.21 -15.87 -14.84
C LYS A 103 23.44 -14.61 -14.40
N GLU A 104 23.33 -13.63 -15.27
CA GLU A 104 22.65 -12.37 -14.97
C GLU A 104 21.14 -12.58 -14.84
N TYR A 105 20.54 -13.33 -15.76
CA TYR A 105 19.14 -13.75 -15.68
C TYR A 105 18.88 -14.56 -14.40
N LEU A 106 19.79 -15.48 -14.06
CA LEU A 106 19.67 -16.26 -12.83
C LEU A 106 19.65 -15.39 -11.58
N LEU A 107 20.55 -14.42 -11.49
CA LEU A 107 20.62 -13.48 -10.36
C LEU A 107 19.40 -12.56 -10.30
N GLU A 108 18.93 -12.06 -11.44
CA GLU A 108 17.72 -11.22 -11.51
C GLU A 108 16.51 -11.98 -10.92
N GLU A 109 16.30 -13.22 -11.36
CA GLU A 109 15.16 -14.01 -10.89
C GLU A 109 15.32 -14.48 -9.43
N GLN A 110 16.52 -14.74 -8.95
CA GLN A 110 16.76 -15.00 -7.52
C GLN A 110 16.42 -13.78 -6.66
N LEU A 111 16.80 -12.58 -7.11
CA LEU A 111 16.44 -11.33 -6.41
C LEU A 111 14.92 -11.09 -6.43
N ARG A 112 14.27 -11.39 -7.55
CA ARG A 112 12.81 -11.32 -7.69
C ARG A 112 12.11 -12.30 -6.75
N LEU A 113 12.63 -13.54 -6.63
CA LEU A 113 12.12 -14.53 -5.69
C LEU A 113 12.25 -14.05 -4.23
N ALA A 114 13.41 -13.49 -3.87
CA ALA A 114 13.62 -12.92 -2.53
C ALA A 114 12.65 -11.75 -2.24
N PHE A 115 12.34 -10.93 -3.24
CA PHE A 115 11.34 -9.87 -3.13
C PHE A 115 9.94 -10.44 -2.87
N VAL A 116 9.48 -11.41 -3.67
CA VAL A 116 8.17 -12.06 -3.51
C VAL A 116 8.07 -12.75 -2.14
N TYR A 117 9.13 -13.45 -1.70
CA TYR A 117 9.18 -14.05 -0.37
C TYR A 117 9.11 -13.00 0.75
N SER A 118 9.73 -11.84 0.58
CA SER A 118 9.64 -10.73 1.55
C SER A 118 8.23 -10.16 1.64
N LEU A 119 7.49 -10.09 0.52
CA LEU A 119 6.09 -9.64 0.50
C LEU A 119 5.13 -10.66 1.11
N SER A 120 5.40 -11.95 0.92
CA SER A 120 4.57 -13.01 1.47
C SER A 120 4.84 -13.32 2.96
N GLY A 121 5.97 -12.83 3.51
CA GLY A 121 6.39 -13.11 4.89
C GLY A 121 7.22 -14.39 5.06
N LEU A 122 7.78 -14.92 3.97
CA LEU A 122 8.75 -16.01 3.97
C LEU A 122 10.16 -15.45 4.21
N PHE A 123 10.35 -14.79 5.37
CA PHE A 123 11.57 -14.02 5.67
C PHE A 123 12.83 -14.87 5.74
N ILE A 124 12.75 -16.11 6.21
CA ILE A 124 13.91 -17.02 6.27
C ILE A 124 14.38 -17.35 4.86
N GLN A 125 13.47 -17.76 3.98
CA GLN A 125 13.75 -18.11 2.59
C GLN A 125 14.31 -16.91 1.82
N ALA A 126 13.71 -15.72 1.99
CA ALA A 126 14.23 -14.49 1.40
C ALA A 126 15.67 -14.20 1.86
N ASN A 127 15.94 -14.34 3.16
CA ASN A 127 17.27 -14.08 3.72
C ASN A 127 18.32 -15.09 3.24
N ASP A 128 17.96 -16.36 3.07
CA ASP A 128 18.85 -17.38 2.55
C ASP A 128 19.29 -17.07 1.11
N ILE A 129 18.35 -16.58 0.27
CA ILE A 129 18.69 -16.11 -1.08
C ILE A 129 19.65 -14.92 -0.99
N PHE A 130 19.34 -13.90 -0.17
CA PHE A 130 20.22 -12.74 -0.01
C PHE A 130 21.63 -13.14 0.45
N LYS A 131 21.75 -14.08 1.39
CA LYS A 131 23.05 -14.57 1.86
C LYS A 131 23.84 -15.33 0.80
N SER A 132 23.16 -15.97 -0.15
CA SER A 132 23.81 -16.69 -1.26
C SER A 132 24.42 -15.77 -2.33
N ILE A 133 24.04 -14.48 -2.33
CA ILE A 133 24.44 -13.48 -3.33
C ILE A 133 25.42 -12.47 -2.69
N ARG A 134 26.65 -12.37 -3.25
CA ARG A 134 27.61 -11.35 -2.83
C ARG A 134 27.29 -10.02 -3.53
N CYS A 135 26.71 -9.09 -2.79
CA CYS A 135 26.30 -7.79 -3.31
C CYS A 135 27.47 -7.03 -3.99
N ALA A 136 28.69 -7.17 -3.50
CA ALA A 136 29.87 -6.50 -4.06
C ALA A 136 30.21 -6.94 -5.49
N ASP A 137 29.85 -8.17 -5.85
CA ASP A 137 30.16 -8.76 -7.15
C ASP A 137 29.07 -8.51 -8.22
N LEU A 138 27.98 -7.84 -7.83
CA LEU A 138 26.88 -7.54 -8.73
C LEU A 138 27.16 -6.32 -9.61
N PRO A 139 26.73 -6.32 -10.89
CA PRO A 139 26.69 -5.10 -11.69
C PRO A 139 25.72 -4.09 -11.07
N ASP A 140 25.95 -2.80 -11.34
CA ASP A 140 25.26 -1.71 -10.61
C ASP A 140 23.72 -1.82 -10.63
N HIS A 141 23.11 -2.22 -11.75
CA HIS A 141 21.66 -2.36 -11.84
C HIS A 141 21.11 -3.51 -10.97
N LEU A 142 21.80 -4.66 -10.88
CA LEU A 142 21.44 -5.76 -9.99
C LEU A 142 21.80 -5.44 -8.54
N LYS A 143 22.85 -4.67 -8.30
CA LYS A 143 23.22 -4.18 -6.99
C LYS A 143 22.17 -3.21 -6.43
N ALA A 144 21.65 -2.30 -7.28
CA ALA A 144 20.53 -1.45 -6.91
C ALA A 144 19.28 -2.28 -6.56
N LEU A 145 18.92 -3.26 -7.39
CA LEU A 145 17.78 -4.16 -7.16
C LEU A 145 17.96 -4.95 -5.85
N TYR A 146 19.16 -5.49 -5.60
CA TYR A 146 19.48 -6.16 -4.34
C TYR A 146 19.26 -5.26 -3.14
N CYS A 147 19.79 -4.01 -3.18
CA CYS A 147 19.63 -3.07 -2.08
C CYS A 147 18.16 -2.68 -1.83
N TRP A 148 17.39 -2.40 -2.90
CA TRP A 148 15.95 -2.10 -2.74
C TRP A 148 15.17 -3.29 -2.17
N ASN A 149 15.49 -4.51 -2.59
CA ASN A 149 14.85 -5.71 -2.04
C ASN A 149 15.21 -5.91 -0.56
N ARG A 150 16.46 -5.60 -0.16
CA ARG A 150 16.88 -5.63 1.26
C ARG A 150 16.18 -4.54 2.09
N ILE A 151 16.02 -3.33 1.53
CA ILE A 151 15.26 -2.24 2.17
C ILE A 151 13.81 -2.71 2.41
N ARG A 152 13.15 -3.25 1.40
CA ARG A 152 11.77 -3.77 1.52
C ARG A 152 11.68 -4.93 2.51
N TYR A 153 12.64 -5.84 2.49
CA TYR A 153 12.72 -6.95 3.45
C TYR A 153 12.73 -6.45 4.89
N TYR A 154 13.60 -5.48 5.21
CA TYR A 154 13.67 -4.93 6.57
C TYR A 154 12.45 -4.07 6.93
N GLU A 155 11.87 -3.33 5.99
CA GLU A 155 10.61 -2.61 6.22
C GLU A 155 9.47 -3.56 6.63
N ASN A 156 9.34 -4.68 5.95
CA ASN A 156 8.34 -5.69 6.26
C ASN A 156 8.65 -6.41 7.58
N LEU A 157 9.92 -6.70 7.85
CA LEU A 157 10.37 -7.36 9.06
C LEU A 157 10.13 -6.49 10.31
N ILE A 158 10.38 -5.17 10.22
CA ILE A 158 10.07 -4.20 11.28
C ILE A 158 8.57 -4.21 11.60
N LYS A 159 7.72 -4.14 10.57
CA LYS A 159 6.26 -4.18 10.74
C LYS A 159 5.76 -5.53 11.29
N TYR A 160 6.38 -6.63 10.86
CA TYR A 160 6.03 -7.98 11.32
C TYR A 160 6.38 -8.18 12.79
N THR A 161 7.60 -7.80 13.15
CA THR A 161 8.12 -8.01 14.51
C THR A 161 7.42 -7.10 15.51
N ASP A 162 7.22 -5.81 15.15
CA ASP A 162 6.58 -4.78 15.98
C ASP A 162 7.18 -4.73 17.42
N ASP A 163 8.50 -4.92 17.51
CA ASP A 163 9.25 -5.01 18.76
C ASP A 163 10.47 -4.10 18.71
N VAL A 164 10.52 -3.13 19.60
CA VAL A 164 11.57 -2.13 19.69
C VAL A 164 12.98 -2.74 19.88
N ARG A 165 13.07 -3.91 20.52
CA ARG A 165 14.36 -4.59 20.77
C ARG A 165 15.08 -4.97 19.48
N PHE A 166 14.33 -5.33 18.43
CA PHE A 166 14.88 -5.73 17.13
C PHE A 166 14.79 -4.60 16.09
N SER A 167 13.84 -3.68 16.24
CA SER A 167 13.57 -2.63 15.26
C SER A 167 14.78 -1.75 15.01
N ASN A 168 15.58 -1.42 16.02
CA ASN A 168 16.76 -0.55 15.87
C ASN A 168 17.83 -1.20 14.98
N GLU A 169 18.08 -2.50 15.12
CA GLU A 169 19.01 -3.25 14.28
C GLU A 169 18.49 -3.29 12.83
N TYR A 170 17.21 -3.63 12.64
CA TYR A 170 16.61 -3.67 11.30
C TYR A 170 16.56 -2.31 10.61
N ILE A 171 16.36 -1.22 11.38
CA ILE A 171 16.43 0.14 10.84
C ILE A 171 17.86 0.46 10.39
N ALA A 172 18.87 0.13 11.20
CA ALA A 172 20.27 0.37 10.86
C ALA A 172 20.67 -0.36 9.57
N GLU A 173 20.32 -1.64 9.46
CA GLU A 173 20.55 -2.45 8.25
C GLU A 173 19.84 -1.86 7.02
N LYS A 174 18.57 -1.50 7.17
CA LYS A 174 17.79 -0.86 6.11
C LYS A 174 18.49 0.41 5.61
N GLU A 175 18.95 1.27 6.51
CA GLU A 175 19.62 2.52 6.16
C GLU A 175 20.98 2.27 5.49
N ALA A 176 21.74 1.26 5.91
CA ALA A 176 22.99 0.88 5.26
C ALA A 176 22.78 0.47 3.79
N TYR A 177 21.71 -0.28 3.48
CA TYR A 177 21.35 -0.60 2.10
C TYR A 177 20.85 0.62 1.33
N ARG A 178 20.14 1.55 1.98
CA ARG A 178 19.75 2.82 1.35
C ARG A 178 20.96 3.68 1.01
N ASP A 179 21.94 3.76 1.87
CA ASP A 179 23.19 4.47 1.59
C ASP A 179 23.95 3.82 0.43
N THR A 180 23.99 2.50 0.38
CA THR A 180 24.62 1.75 -0.71
C THR A 180 23.91 2.03 -2.05
N VAL A 181 22.59 1.95 -2.13
CA VAL A 181 21.87 2.22 -3.38
C VAL A 181 22.04 3.67 -3.82
N MET A 182 22.02 4.61 -2.89
CA MET A 182 22.25 6.03 -3.21
C MET A 182 23.67 6.29 -3.74
N SER A 183 24.67 5.51 -3.34
CA SER A 183 26.04 5.68 -3.83
C SER A 183 26.26 5.25 -5.28
N ILE A 184 25.33 4.46 -5.83
CA ILE A 184 25.43 3.93 -7.22
C ILE A 184 24.40 4.56 -8.17
N LEU A 185 23.38 5.23 -7.64
CA LEU A 185 22.38 5.92 -8.46
C LEU A 185 22.90 7.28 -8.92
N PHE A 186 22.45 7.71 -10.10
CA PHE A 186 22.71 9.07 -10.56
C PHE A 186 21.95 10.09 -9.72
N ASP A 187 22.64 11.10 -9.19
CA ASP A 187 22.12 12.09 -8.21
C ASP A 187 20.86 12.83 -8.64
N GLN A 188 20.65 12.99 -9.96
CA GLN A 188 19.48 13.69 -10.52
C GLN A 188 18.36 12.72 -10.92
N SER A 189 18.57 11.41 -10.80
CA SER A 189 17.52 10.42 -11.10
C SER A 189 16.35 10.52 -10.12
N ASP A 190 15.16 10.18 -10.57
CA ASP A 190 13.99 10.19 -9.69
C ASP A 190 14.11 9.09 -8.61
N GLU A 191 14.84 7.99 -8.89
CA GLU A 191 15.16 6.93 -7.93
C GLU A 191 16.04 7.46 -6.78
N TYR A 192 17.14 8.14 -7.10
CA TYR A 192 17.99 8.78 -6.08
C TYR A 192 17.20 9.80 -5.26
N ARG A 193 16.44 10.65 -5.93
CA ARG A 193 15.63 11.71 -5.29
C ARG A 193 14.57 11.14 -4.36
N LYS A 194 13.96 9.99 -4.67
CA LYS A 194 13.04 9.27 -3.77
C LYS A 194 13.75 8.86 -2.48
N GLU A 195 14.91 8.19 -2.58
CA GLU A 195 15.67 7.75 -1.41
C GLU A 195 16.13 8.96 -0.57
N LYS A 196 16.56 10.04 -1.24
CA LYS A 196 16.89 11.31 -0.58
C LYS A 196 15.70 11.88 0.20
N ALA A 197 14.50 11.86 -0.38
CA ALA A 197 13.29 12.34 0.29
C ALA A 197 12.96 11.50 1.53
N VAL A 198 13.14 10.17 1.50
CA VAL A 198 12.97 9.31 2.68
C VAL A 198 13.98 9.69 3.76
N LYS A 199 15.26 9.84 3.42
CA LYS A 199 16.30 10.26 4.39
C LYS A 199 16.03 11.64 4.99
N LEU A 200 15.50 12.57 4.20
CA LEU A 200 15.08 13.88 4.69
C LEU A 200 13.93 13.79 5.70
N GLN A 201 12.94 12.92 5.45
CA GLN A 201 11.86 12.66 6.40
C GLN A 201 12.40 12.10 7.74
N ASP A 202 13.29 11.11 7.67
CA ASP A 202 13.87 10.48 8.86
C ASP A 202 14.75 11.46 9.68
N LYS A 203 15.32 12.49 9.03
CA LYS A 203 16.05 13.59 9.66
C LYS A 203 15.16 14.77 10.11
N GLY A 204 13.83 14.69 9.93
CA GLY A 204 12.90 15.76 10.28
C GLY A 204 12.78 16.90 9.25
N SER A 205 13.54 16.88 8.13
CA SER A 205 13.45 17.85 7.04
C SER A 205 12.29 17.55 6.08
N THR A 206 11.10 17.27 6.63
CA THR A 206 9.93 16.78 5.87
C THR A 206 9.42 17.79 4.82
N LYS A 207 9.61 19.11 5.04
CA LYS A 207 9.20 20.13 4.06
C LYS A 207 10.00 20.01 2.74
N GLU A 208 11.30 19.77 2.83
CA GLU A 208 12.16 19.55 1.65
C GLU A 208 11.79 18.23 0.96
N ALA A 209 11.56 17.18 1.74
CA ALA A 209 11.09 15.90 1.21
C ALA A 209 9.78 16.04 0.43
N LEU A 210 8.82 16.83 0.94
CA LEU A 210 7.55 17.11 0.26
C LEU A 210 7.73 17.77 -1.12
N LEU A 211 8.67 18.69 -1.27
CA LEU A 211 8.95 19.32 -2.56
C LEU A 211 9.41 18.27 -3.58
N ILE A 212 10.38 17.45 -3.19
CA ILE A 212 10.90 16.38 -4.05
C ILE A 212 9.80 15.39 -4.43
N LEU A 213 9.05 14.90 -3.44
CA LEU A 213 7.99 13.90 -3.68
C LEU A 213 6.87 14.44 -4.57
N LYS A 214 6.47 15.72 -4.43
CA LYS A 214 5.47 16.35 -5.30
C LYS A 214 5.94 16.44 -6.75
N GLU A 215 7.19 16.83 -6.99
CA GLU A 215 7.74 16.90 -8.33
C GLU A 215 7.74 15.52 -9.00
N ILE A 216 8.16 14.46 -8.27
CA ILE A 216 8.18 13.10 -8.82
C ILE A 216 6.74 12.59 -9.03
N TYR A 217 5.83 12.84 -8.08
CA TYR A 217 4.42 12.48 -8.20
C TYR A 217 3.76 13.08 -9.44
N ASN A 218 4.02 14.36 -9.72
CA ASN A 218 3.45 15.07 -10.87
C ASN A 218 3.94 14.52 -12.22
N LYS A 219 5.05 13.79 -12.25
CA LYS A 219 5.58 13.12 -13.44
C LYS A 219 4.96 11.72 -13.64
N GLN A 220 4.34 11.15 -12.59
CA GLN A 220 3.78 9.80 -12.71
C GLN A 220 2.55 9.80 -13.59
N GLU A 221 2.45 8.78 -14.42
CA GLU A 221 1.24 8.55 -15.20
C GLU A 221 0.06 8.21 -14.25
N PRO A 222 -1.05 8.96 -14.33
CA PRO A 222 -2.24 8.67 -13.55
C PRO A 222 -2.70 7.21 -13.76
N ALA A 223 -3.16 6.56 -12.72
CA ALA A 223 -3.56 5.15 -12.73
C ALA A 223 -2.41 4.13 -12.95
N SER A 224 -1.14 4.54 -12.82
CA SER A 224 0.00 3.63 -12.74
C SER A 224 0.28 3.20 -11.29
N HIS A 225 0.95 2.04 -11.10
CA HIS A 225 1.41 1.64 -9.77
C HIS A 225 2.43 2.64 -9.20
N GLY A 226 3.27 3.26 -10.06
CA GLY A 226 4.18 4.34 -9.66
C GLY A 226 3.46 5.54 -9.06
N TYR A 227 2.30 5.91 -9.63
CA TYR A 227 1.44 6.96 -9.08
C TYR A 227 0.94 6.61 -7.66
N ALA A 228 0.47 5.37 -7.44
CA ALA A 228 0.03 4.90 -6.13
C ALA A 228 1.17 4.93 -5.10
N MET A 229 2.36 4.46 -5.49
CA MET A 229 3.55 4.47 -4.63
C MET A 229 3.97 5.89 -4.23
N MET A 230 3.94 6.85 -5.16
CA MET A 230 4.26 8.24 -4.86
C MET A 230 3.19 8.93 -4.01
N ALA A 231 1.91 8.63 -4.25
CA ALA A 231 0.82 9.08 -3.38
C ALA A 231 0.99 8.57 -1.94
N MET A 232 1.37 7.29 -1.77
CA MET A 232 1.69 6.73 -0.46
C MET A 232 2.87 7.44 0.22
N GLY A 233 3.92 7.77 -0.53
CA GLY A 233 5.06 8.56 -0.06
C GLY A 233 4.65 9.97 0.41
N LEU A 234 3.79 10.64 -0.34
CA LEU A 234 3.21 11.94 0.04
C LEU A 234 2.32 11.83 1.29
N ALA A 235 1.49 10.80 1.38
CA ALA A 235 0.66 10.56 2.56
C ALA A 235 1.52 10.45 3.83
N ARG A 236 2.60 9.65 3.79
CA ARG A 236 3.56 9.54 4.90
C ARG A 236 4.18 10.91 5.25
N ALA A 237 4.60 11.69 4.26
CA ALA A 237 5.21 12.99 4.48
C ALA A 237 4.22 13.98 5.12
N TYR A 238 2.96 13.98 4.68
CA TYR A 238 1.92 14.83 5.27
C TYR A 238 1.57 14.41 6.71
N ARG A 239 1.56 13.10 7.02
CA ARG A 239 1.44 12.61 8.40
C ARG A 239 2.53 13.19 9.30
N LEU A 240 3.80 13.16 8.85
CA LEU A 240 4.95 13.68 9.61
C LEU A 240 4.88 15.19 9.82
N THR A 241 4.14 15.94 9.00
CA THR A 241 3.87 17.37 9.19
C THR A 241 2.58 17.67 9.95
N GLY A 242 1.83 16.64 10.38
CA GLY A 242 0.55 16.79 11.07
C GLY A 242 -0.60 17.22 10.15
N ASN A 243 -0.41 17.19 8.84
CA ASN A 243 -1.48 17.51 7.88
C ASN A 243 -2.29 16.26 7.53
N TYR A 244 -3.16 15.85 8.45
CA TYR A 244 -3.96 14.63 8.31
C TYR A 244 -4.99 14.69 7.17
N ILE A 245 -5.43 15.88 6.76
CA ILE A 245 -6.36 16.05 5.63
C ILE A 245 -5.69 15.64 4.31
N LEU A 246 -4.48 16.15 4.07
CA LEU A 246 -3.73 15.78 2.86
C LEU A 246 -3.18 14.35 2.95
N GLU A 247 -2.81 13.87 4.12
CA GLU A 247 -2.50 12.45 4.32
C GLU A 247 -3.65 11.56 3.82
N GLU A 248 -4.88 11.80 4.31
CA GLU A 248 -6.06 11.04 3.95
C GLU A 248 -6.36 11.13 2.45
N LYS A 249 -6.26 12.32 1.86
CA LYS A 249 -6.41 12.52 0.41
C LYS A 249 -5.46 11.61 -0.39
N PHE A 250 -4.18 11.62 -0.07
CA PHE A 250 -3.19 10.83 -0.80
C PHE A 250 -3.30 9.33 -0.51
N LEU A 251 -3.73 8.92 0.69
CA LEU A 251 -4.09 7.52 0.97
C LEU A 251 -5.25 7.05 0.10
N MET A 252 -6.30 7.87 -0.06
CA MET A 252 -7.44 7.54 -0.93
C MET A 252 -7.02 7.40 -2.39
N LEU A 253 -6.18 8.31 -2.91
CA LEU A 253 -5.67 8.24 -4.28
C LEU A 253 -4.83 6.98 -4.51
N ALA A 254 -3.96 6.62 -3.56
CA ALA A 254 -3.18 5.39 -3.62
C ALA A 254 -4.08 4.16 -3.57
N ALA A 255 -5.02 4.09 -2.61
CA ALA A 255 -5.93 2.96 -2.45
C ALA A 255 -6.84 2.75 -3.67
N MET A 256 -7.38 3.83 -4.25
CA MET A 256 -8.18 3.76 -5.48
C MET A 256 -7.37 3.22 -6.66
N THR A 257 -6.13 3.69 -6.81
CA THR A 257 -5.27 3.27 -7.92
C THR A 257 -4.89 1.81 -7.78
N ASP A 258 -4.42 1.37 -6.60
CA ASP A 258 -4.08 -0.02 -6.36
C ASP A 258 -5.29 -0.95 -6.52
N THR A 259 -6.48 -0.55 -6.05
CA THR A 259 -7.71 -1.33 -6.25
C THR A 259 -8.05 -1.50 -7.73
N LYS A 260 -7.95 -0.43 -8.54
CA LYS A 260 -8.21 -0.48 -9.99
C LYS A 260 -7.19 -1.33 -10.75
N LEU A 261 -5.96 -1.38 -10.28
CA LEU A 261 -4.89 -2.24 -10.81
C LEU A 261 -4.96 -3.68 -10.27
N ALA A 262 -5.90 -3.97 -9.40
CA ALA A 262 -6.01 -5.24 -8.67
C ALA A 262 -4.74 -5.60 -7.89
N VAL A 263 -4.03 -4.60 -7.37
CA VAL A 263 -2.90 -4.79 -6.46
C VAL A 263 -3.45 -5.27 -5.12
N LYS A 264 -3.06 -6.49 -4.72
CA LYS A 264 -3.50 -7.13 -3.46
C LYS A 264 -2.60 -6.77 -2.27
N GLU A 265 -1.50 -6.09 -2.55
CA GLU A 265 -0.59 -5.51 -1.57
C GLU A 265 -0.95 -4.05 -1.23
N ASN A 266 -2.25 -3.74 -1.09
CA ASN A 266 -2.77 -2.39 -0.89
C ASN A 266 -2.56 -1.92 0.57
N GLU A 267 -1.40 -1.35 0.88
CA GLU A 267 -1.09 -0.80 2.21
C GLU A 267 -1.86 0.49 2.50
N ALA A 268 -2.16 1.26 1.47
CA ALA A 268 -2.89 2.51 1.60
C ALA A 268 -4.29 2.29 2.17
N LEU A 269 -4.99 1.24 1.72
CA LEU A 269 -6.34 0.91 2.20
C LEU A 269 -6.33 0.49 3.68
N LEU A 270 -5.34 -0.30 4.10
CA LEU A 270 -5.15 -0.69 5.51
C LEU A 270 -4.90 0.55 6.38
N THR A 271 -3.99 1.42 5.96
CA THR A 271 -3.66 2.64 6.69
C THR A 271 -4.87 3.57 6.80
N LEU A 272 -5.63 3.72 5.70
CA LEU A 272 -6.85 4.52 5.68
C LEU A 272 -7.92 3.96 6.61
N ALA A 273 -8.09 2.63 6.66
CA ALA A 273 -9.03 1.99 7.59
C ALA A 273 -8.73 2.34 9.05
N VAL A 274 -7.45 2.33 9.43
CA VAL A 274 -7.01 2.71 10.77
C VAL A 274 -7.27 4.21 11.05
N ASN A 275 -6.97 5.08 10.08
CA ASN A 275 -7.22 6.52 10.22
C ASN A 275 -8.71 6.82 10.38
N LEU A 276 -9.58 6.19 9.58
CA LEU A 276 -11.03 6.33 9.67
C LEU A 276 -11.58 5.80 11.01
N TYR A 277 -11.03 4.71 11.53
CA TYR A 277 -11.37 4.21 12.86
C TYR A 277 -11.10 5.28 13.93
N HIS A 278 -9.94 5.92 13.92
CA HIS A 278 -9.60 6.99 14.85
C HIS A 278 -10.45 8.26 14.68
N LYS A 279 -10.93 8.53 13.46
CA LYS A 279 -11.89 9.62 13.18
C LYS A 279 -13.34 9.30 13.61
N GLY A 280 -13.65 8.03 13.92
CA GLY A 280 -14.98 7.57 14.29
C GLY A 280 -15.87 7.16 13.12
N ASP A 281 -15.36 7.12 11.88
CA ASP A 281 -16.05 6.51 10.74
C ASP A 281 -15.86 4.98 10.76
N ILE A 282 -16.56 4.37 11.71
CA ILE A 282 -16.41 2.94 12.03
C ILE A 282 -16.93 2.06 10.89
N ASP A 283 -17.96 2.51 10.16
CA ASP A 283 -18.57 1.73 9.08
C ASP A 283 -17.58 1.55 7.93
N ARG A 284 -16.94 2.64 7.47
CA ARG A 284 -15.88 2.55 6.44
C ARG A 284 -14.63 1.85 6.96
N ALA A 285 -14.20 2.14 8.19
CA ALA A 285 -13.05 1.49 8.79
C ALA A 285 -13.19 -0.04 8.77
N TYR A 286 -14.35 -0.56 9.19
CA TYR A 286 -14.65 -1.99 9.15
C TYR A 286 -14.68 -2.55 7.73
N ASN A 287 -15.34 -1.86 6.80
CA ASN A 287 -15.39 -2.32 5.40
C ASN A 287 -14.00 -2.36 4.77
N TYR A 288 -13.19 -1.32 4.95
CA TYR A 288 -11.87 -1.22 4.32
C TYR A 288 -10.87 -2.21 4.92
N ILE A 289 -10.88 -2.43 6.25
CA ILE A 289 -9.98 -3.43 6.86
C ILE A 289 -10.36 -4.85 6.45
N LYS A 290 -11.65 -5.14 6.29
CA LYS A 290 -12.12 -6.43 5.77
C LYS A 290 -11.64 -6.66 4.34
N VAL A 291 -11.74 -5.64 3.47
CA VAL A 291 -11.21 -5.74 2.10
C VAL A 291 -9.69 -5.93 2.10
N ALA A 292 -8.96 -5.21 2.96
CA ALA A 292 -7.52 -5.39 3.10
C ALA A 292 -7.14 -6.81 3.57
N LEU A 293 -7.95 -7.41 4.44
CA LEU A 293 -7.78 -8.80 4.87
C LEU A 293 -8.09 -9.79 3.75
N ASP A 294 -9.20 -9.60 3.02
CA ASP A 294 -9.55 -10.42 1.85
C ASP A 294 -8.41 -10.40 0.80
N ASP A 295 -7.85 -9.22 0.52
CA ASP A 295 -6.74 -9.05 -0.41
C ASP A 295 -5.45 -9.71 0.10
N ALA A 296 -5.13 -9.61 1.39
CA ALA A 296 -3.96 -10.26 1.97
C ALA A 296 -4.07 -11.80 1.94
N ILE A 297 -5.27 -12.35 2.16
CA ILE A 297 -5.56 -13.78 2.03
C ILE A 297 -5.44 -14.22 0.57
N PHE A 298 -6.02 -13.46 -0.36
CA PHE A 298 -5.97 -13.75 -1.80
C PHE A 298 -4.53 -13.75 -2.33
N TYR A 299 -3.70 -12.81 -1.88
CA TYR A 299 -2.27 -12.73 -2.22
C TYR A 299 -1.46 -13.87 -1.59
N ASN A 300 -1.95 -14.50 -0.53
CA ASN A 300 -1.24 -15.44 0.35
C ASN A 300 -0.11 -14.78 1.17
N SER A 301 -0.35 -13.56 1.68
CA SER A 301 0.62 -12.85 2.54
C SER A 301 0.45 -13.21 4.01
N ARG A 302 1.31 -14.09 4.52
CA ARG A 302 1.37 -14.44 5.95
C ARG A 302 1.71 -13.22 6.82
N PHE A 303 2.63 -12.40 6.32
CA PHE A 303 3.05 -11.15 6.95
C PHE A 303 1.87 -10.18 7.14
N LYS A 304 1.14 -9.84 6.07
CA LYS A 304 0.01 -8.91 6.15
C LYS A 304 -1.13 -9.43 6.98
N ASN A 305 -1.44 -10.72 6.87
CA ASN A 305 -2.44 -11.36 7.71
C ASN A 305 -2.10 -11.16 9.20
N THR A 306 -0.83 -11.31 9.60
CA THR A 306 -0.38 -11.07 10.97
C THR A 306 -0.53 -9.61 11.38
N VAL A 307 -0.16 -8.66 10.52
CA VAL A 307 -0.29 -7.23 10.80
C VAL A 307 -1.76 -6.82 10.95
N ILE A 308 -2.63 -7.27 10.04
CA ILE A 308 -4.06 -6.98 10.06
C ILE A 308 -4.73 -7.63 11.28
N ALA A 309 -4.34 -8.86 11.66
CA ALA A 309 -4.89 -9.57 12.80
C ALA A 309 -4.73 -8.83 14.14
N ARG A 310 -3.82 -7.88 14.24
CA ARG A 310 -3.63 -7.06 15.46
C ARG A 310 -4.70 -5.99 15.62
N ILE A 311 -5.20 -5.43 14.52
CA ILE A 311 -6.12 -4.28 14.54
C ILE A 311 -7.55 -4.65 14.12
N HIS A 312 -7.72 -5.64 13.23
CA HIS A 312 -9.03 -6.05 12.71
C HIS A 312 -10.04 -6.38 13.83
N PRO A 313 -9.71 -7.19 14.87
CA PRO A 313 -10.66 -7.52 15.93
C PRO A 313 -11.12 -6.30 16.73
N ILE A 314 -10.27 -5.28 16.87
CA ILE A 314 -10.60 -4.04 17.58
C ILE A 314 -11.65 -3.24 16.82
N ILE A 315 -11.41 -3.06 15.51
CA ILE A 315 -12.35 -2.35 14.62
C ILE A 315 -13.66 -3.13 14.50
N GLU A 316 -13.61 -4.44 14.30
CA GLU A 316 -14.78 -5.31 14.18
C GLU A 316 -15.64 -5.29 15.45
N ASN A 317 -15.03 -5.44 16.62
CA ASN A 317 -15.76 -5.38 17.89
C ASN A 317 -16.46 -4.01 18.08
N THR A 318 -15.77 -2.92 17.78
CA THR A 318 -16.36 -1.58 17.85
C THR A 318 -17.55 -1.44 16.88
N TYR A 319 -17.42 -1.98 15.66
CA TYR A 319 -18.50 -2.01 14.67
C TYR A 319 -19.72 -2.83 15.17
N LEU A 320 -19.49 -4.02 15.72
CA LEU A 320 -20.55 -4.87 16.23
C LEU A 320 -21.29 -4.25 17.41
N ILE A 321 -20.57 -3.61 18.34
CA ILE A 321 -21.18 -2.87 19.46
C ILE A 321 -22.05 -1.72 18.93
N ARG A 322 -21.58 -0.98 17.93
CA ARG A 322 -22.33 0.10 17.29
C ARG A 322 -23.61 -0.41 16.63
N LEU A 323 -23.51 -1.53 15.88
CA LEU A 323 -24.70 -2.16 15.27
C LEU A 323 -25.73 -2.59 16.29
N GLU A 324 -25.30 -3.19 17.39
CA GLU A 324 -26.24 -3.62 18.43
C GLU A 324 -26.93 -2.44 19.09
N LYS A 325 -26.21 -1.36 19.35
CA LYS A 325 -26.79 -0.11 19.86
C LYS A 325 -27.80 0.49 18.86
N GLN A 326 -27.49 0.47 17.56
CA GLN A 326 -28.44 0.94 16.54
C GLN A 326 -29.71 0.08 16.50
N LYS A 327 -29.58 -1.25 16.58
CA LYS A 327 -30.71 -2.17 16.67
C LYS A 327 -31.57 -1.94 17.90
N GLN A 328 -30.94 -1.70 19.08
CA GLN A 328 -31.65 -1.37 20.31
C GLN A 328 -32.43 -0.07 20.19
N ASN A 329 -31.81 0.98 19.64
CA ASN A 329 -32.46 2.25 19.38
C ASN A 329 -33.66 2.09 18.43
N LEU A 330 -33.47 1.32 17.33
CA LEU A 330 -34.58 1.06 16.38
C LEU A 330 -35.73 0.33 17.03
N ARG A 331 -35.46 -0.72 17.84
CA ARG A 331 -36.51 -1.41 18.61
C ARG A 331 -37.26 -0.49 19.54
N PHE A 332 -36.53 0.42 20.23
CA PHE A 332 -37.11 1.40 21.08
C PHE A 332 -38.00 2.38 20.31
N TYR A 333 -37.60 2.90 19.16
CA TYR A 333 -38.45 3.76 18.32
C TYR A 333 -39.67 3.03 17.77
N ILE A 334 -39.55 1.77 17.35
CA ILE A 334 -40.68 0.94 16.93
C ILE A 334 -41.66 0.78 18.08
N PHE A 335 -41.17 0.52 19.30
CA PHE A 335 -42.02 0.40 20.50
C PHE A 335 -42.78 1.72 20.80
N LEU A 336 -42.08 2.86 20.77
CA LEU A 336 -42.71 4.17 20.97
C LEU A 336 -43.76 4.52 19.93
N THR A 337 -43.49 4.25 18.65
CA THR A 337 -44.45 4.50 17.56
C THR A 337 -45.65 3.58 17.68
N SER A 338 -45.47 2.31 18.06
CA SER A 338 -46.58 1.37 18.30
C SER A 338 -47.46 1.83 19.45
N LEU A 339 -46.88 2.32 20.54
CA LEU A 339 -47.60 2.85 21.69
C LEU A 339 -48.42 4.10 21.29
N PHE A 340 -47.84 4.98 20.48
CA PHE A 340 -48.54 6.18 19.98
C PHE A 340 -49.74 5.81 19.09
N VAL A 341 -49.58 4.83 18.18
CA VAL A 341 -50.69 4.36 17.33
C VAL A 341 -51.82 3.77 18.16
N VAL A 342 -51.52 2.96 19.19
CA VAL A 342 -52.51 2.38 20.07
C VAL A 342 -53.24 3.48 20.85
N ALA A 343 -52.53 4.48 21.39
CA ALA A 343 -53.12 5.60 22.08
C ALA A 343 -54.07 6.42 21.17
N LEU A 344 -53.68 6.64 19.92
CA LEU A 344 -54.50 7.34 18.93
C LEU A 344 -55.78 6.53 18.60
N ALA A 345 -55.68 5.23 18.49
CA ALA A 345 -56.83 4.36 18.23
C ALA A 345 -57.85 4.30 19.38
N ILE A 346 -57.39 4.53 20.63
CA ILE A 346 -58.25 4.60 21.81
C ILE A 346 -58.97 5.94 21.89
N THR A 347 -58.37 7.02 21.35
CA THR A 347 -58.97 8.37 21.41
C THR A 347 -59.93 8.68 20.25
N LEU A 348 -59.90 7.92 19.19
CA LEU A 348 -60.87 7.93 18.07
C LEU A 348 -62.07 7.05 18.39
#